data_d5759c605b130ddd6bb6637209d730cf
#
_entry.id   d5759c605b130ddd6bb6637209d730cf
#
_cell.length_a   1.000
_cell.length_b   1.000
_cell.length_c   1.000
_cell.angle_alpha   90.00
_cell.angle_beta   90.00
_cell.angle_gamma   90.00
#
_symmetry.space_group_name_H-M   'P 1'
#
loop_
_entity.id
_entity.type
_entity.pdbx_description
1 polymer ?
#
loop_
_entity_poly.entity_id
_entity_poly.type
_entity_poly.pdbx_seq_one_letter_code
_entity_poly.pdbx_strand_id
1 'polypeptide(L)'
;MSEIRFYRSSEKPFGAFSNLYRREIEFEGTTFATSEHAYQAGKPRKPAVRKWLMDAPSPALLAMAAHGLYYWDVAPGWSTSKFDRMRAVLRAKFTQHPDLFELLIGTSEARLVEAATVDNEVNRLWGEVNGVGRNMLGELLMELRAELRDQDADSDTYITAAE
;
A
#
# COMPACT_ATOMS: atom_id res chain seq x y z
N MET A 1 20.96 7.52 9.40
CA MET A 1 19.83 7.47 8.43
C MET A 1 18.57 7.88 9.18
N SER A 2 17.81 8.82 8.62
CA SER A 2 16.54 9.24 9.22
C SER A 2 15.48 8.14 9.05
N GLU A 3 14.51 8.09 9.96
CA GLU A 3 13.41 7.14 9.93
C GLU A 3 12.09 7.91 10.03
N ILE A 4 11.13 7.52 9.19
CA ILE A 4 9.75 8.02 9.21
C ILE A 4 8.86 6.85 9.59
N ARG A 5 8.19 6.99 10.72
CA ARG A 5 7.24 6.01 11.24
C ARG A 5 5.82 6.52 10.97
N PHE A 6 4.99 5.68 10.39
CA PHE A 6 3.58 5.97 10.12
C PHE A 6 2.72 4.76 10.53
N TYR A 7 1.47 4.99 10.86
CA TYR A 7 0.53 3.91 11.16
C TYR A 7 -0.92 4.33 10.91
N ARG A 8 -1.38 5.37 11.61
CA ARG A 8 -2.77 5.83 11.49
C ARG A 8 -2.93 6.73 10.27
N SER A 9 -3.99 6.48 9.50
CA SER A 9 -4.31 7.29 8.31
C SER A 9 -4.61 8.77 8.62
N SER A 10 -4.94 9.08 9.88
CA SER A 10 -5.20 10.46 10.34
C SER A 10 -3.94 11.25 10.69
N GLU A 11 -2.79 10.60 10.79
CA GLU A 11 -1.52 11.27 11.07
C GLU A 11 -1.10 12.15 9.88
N LYS A 12 -0.53 13.32 10.16
CA LYS A 12 -0.04 14.23 9.11
C LYS A 12 1.46 14.43 9.23
N PRO A 13 2.18 14.47 8.11
CA PRO A 13 1.69 14.24 6.72
C PRO A 13 1.65 12.76 6.31
N PHE A 14 2.31 11.86 7.04
CA PHE A 14 2.63 10.50 6.58
C PHE A 14 1.52 9.47 6.80
N GLY A 15 0.39 9.84 7.37
CA GLY A 15 -0.80 8.99 7.40
C GLY A 15 -1.27 8.57 6.01
N ALA A 16 -0.94 9.34 4.98
CA ALA A 16 -1.21 9.00 3.59
C ALA A 16 -0.48 7.73 3.12
N PHE A 17 0.56 7.28 3.80
CA PHE A 17 1.26 6.03 3.50
C PHE A 17 0.51 4.79 4.01
N SER A 18 -0.40 4.97 4.97
CA SER A 18 -1.30 3.89 5.39
C SER A 18 -2.24 3.49 4.26
N ASN A 19 -2.47 2.18 4.12
CA ASN A 19 -3.44 1.66 3.16
C ASN A 19 -4.89 2.00 3.54
N LEU A 20 -5.15 2.37 4.79
CA LEU A 20 -6.47 2.80 5.27
C LEU A 20 -6.77 4.27 4.95
N TYR A 21 -5.80 5.02 4.43
CA TYR A 21 -5.98 6.41 4.03
C TYR A 21 -7.01 6.54 2.91
N ARG A 22 -8.02 7.40 3.11
CA ARG A 22 -9.10 7.59 2.15
C ARG A 22 -8.64 8.45 0.99
N ARG A 23 -8.27 7.78 -0.09
CA ARG A 23 -7.96 8.37 -1.38
C ARG A 23 -8.32 7.37 -2.46
N GLU A 24 -9.21 7.74 -3.34
CA GLU A 24 -9.66 6.86 -4.43
C GLU A 24 -8.50 6.54 -5.38
N ILE A 25 -8.46 5.30 -5.83
CA ILE A 25 -7.55 4.85 -6.88
C ILE A 25 -8.30 4.03 -7.90
N GLU A 26 -7.90 4.14 -9.15
CA GLU A 26 -8.31 3.22 -10.20
C GLU A 26 -7.31 2.07 -10.28
N PHE A 27 -7.83 0.86 -10.26
CA PHE A 27 -7.02 -0.35 -10.31
C PHE A 27 -7.79 -1.48 -10.97
N GLU A 28 -7.20 -2.13 -11.97
CA GLU A 28 -7.85 -3.20 -12.74
C GLU A 28 -9.26 -2.83 -13.25
N GLY A 29 -9.43 -1.60 -13.73
CA GLY A 29 -10.70 -1.12 -14.28
C GLY A 29 -11.79 -0.79 -13.25
N THR A 30 -11.46 -0.75 -11.97
CA THR A 30 -12.39 -0.44 -10.87
C THR A 30 -11.85 0.73 -10.05
N THR A 31 -12.75 1.63 -9.61
CA THR A 31 -12.41 2.68 -8.66
C THR A 31 -12.59 2.16 -7.23
N PHE A 32 -11.53 2.20 -6.44
CA PHE A 32 -11.53 1.79 -5.04
C PHE A 32 -11.39 2.99 -4.11
N ALA A 33 -12.06 2.95 -2.97
CA ALA A 33 -12.02 4.05 -1.99
C ALA A 33 -10.66 4.22 -1.31
N THR A 34 -9.88 3.16 -1.19
CA THR A 34 -8.54 3.15 -0.59
C THR A 34 -7.65 2.11 -1.26
N SER A 35 -6.34 2.20 -1.03
CA SER A 35 -5.41 1.14 -1.43
C SER A 35 -5.68 -0.19 -0.71
N GLU A 36 -6.20 -0.17 0.52
CA GLU A 36 -6.64 -1.38 1.21
C GLU A 36 -7.76 -2.10 0.45
N HIS A 37 -8.76 -1.38 -0.05
CA HIS A 37 -9.83 -1.97 -0.87
C HIS A 37 -9.27 -2.63 -2.13
N ALA A 38 -8.41 -1.94 -2.86
CA ALA A 38 -7.80 -2.47 -4.08
C ALA A 38 -6.95 -3.73 -3.80
N TYR A 39 -6.20 -3.72 -2.70
CA TYR A 39 -5.40 -4.86 -2.27
C TYR A 39 -6.29 -6.05 -1.89
N GLN A 40 -7.24 -5.86 -0.99
CA GLN A 40 -8.10 -6.93 -0.49
C GLN A 40 -9.07 -7.48 -1.54
N ALA A 41 -9.38 -6.72 -2.58
CA ALA A 41 -10.22 -7.19 -3.69
C ALA A 41 -9.61 -8.39 -4.45
N GLY A 42 -8.31 -8.60 -4.35
CA GLY A 42 -7.62 -9.74 -4.96
C GLY A 42 -7.58 -11.01 -4.10
N LYS A 43 -7.92 -10.92 -2.83
CA LYS A 43 -7.83 -12.06 -1.90
C LYS A 43 -8.94 -13.10 -2.08
N PRO A 44 -10.22 -12.72 -2.24
CA PRO A 44 -11.30 -13.70 -2.36
C PRO A 44 -11.24 -14.48 -3.67
N ARG A 45 -11.48 -15.79 -3.57
CA ARG A 45 -11.62 -16.66 -4.73
C ARG A 45 -12.97 -16.48 -5.43
N LYS A 46 -14.04 -16.20 -4.66
CA LYS A 46 -15.40 -16.14 -5.14
C LYS A 46 -15.89 -14.70 -5.28
N PRO A 47 -16.59 -14.35 -6.40
CA PRO A 47 -17.15 -13.01 -6.58
C PRO A 47 -18.10 -12.55 -5.47
N ALA A 48 -18.90 -13.45 -4.90
CA ALA A 48 -19.82 -13.13 -3.80
C ALA A 48 -19.08 -12.72 -2.53
N VAL A 49 -17.97 -13.37 -2.22
CA VAL A 49 -17.13 -13.04 -1.07
C VAL A 49 -16.41 -11.70 -1.30
N ARG A 50 -15.93 -11.47 -2.53
CA ARG A 50 -15.36 -10.17 -2.92
C ARG A 50 -16.37 -9.04 -2.72
N LYS A 51 -17.60 -9.21 -3.20
CA LYS A 51 -18.65 -8.21 -3.03
C LYS A 51 -18.93 -7.93 -1.55
N TRP A 52 -19.05 -8.99 -0.77
CA TRP A 52 -19.26 -8.87 0.68
C TRP A 52 -18.12 -8.07 1.36
N LEU A 53 -16.87 -8.33 1.01
CA LEU A 53 -15.73 -7.58 1.52
C LEU A 53 -15.79 -6.11 1.11
N MET A 54 -16.06 -5.83 -0.16
CA MET A 54 -16.09 -4.45 -0.68
C MET A 54 -17.23 -3.62 -0.10
N ASP A 55 -18.28 -4.27 0.39
CA ASP A 55 -19.41 -3.62 1.06
C ASP A 55 -19.12 -3.29 2.55
N ALA A 56 -17.94 -3.60 3.07
CA ALA A 56 -17.57 -3.27 4.44
C ALA A 56 -17.65 -1.74 4.69
N PRO A 57 -18.19 -1.31 5.85
CA PRO A 57 -18.51 0.11 6.07
C PRO A 57 -17.30 1.02 6.30
N SER A 58 -16.12 0.44 6.52
CA SER A 58 -14.88 1.21 6.68
C SER A 58 -13.64 0.42 6.24
N PRO A 59 -12.53 1.10 5.91
CA PRO A 59 -11.29 0.41 5.58
C PRO A 59 -10.77 -0.52 6.69
N ALA A 60 -10.93 -0.12 7.94
CA ALA A 60 -10.52 -0.94 9.08
C ALA A 60 -11.37 -2.21 9.21
N LEU A 61 -12.69 -2.10 9.04
CA LEU A 61 -13.59 -3.27 9.06
C LEU A 61 -13.37 -4.18 7.86
N LEU A 62 -13.06 -3.61 6.69
CA LEU A 62 -12.64 -4.39 5.53
C LEU A 62 -11.40 -5.24 5.84
N ALA A 63 -10.36 -4.64 6.40
CA ALA A 63 -9.13 -5.34 6.77
C ALA A 63 -9.41 -6.47 7.76
N MET A 64 -10.21 -6.22 8.79
CA MET A 64 -10.61 -7.24 9.76
C MET A 64 -11.38 -8.38 9.11
N ALA A 65 -12.35 -8.08 8.26
CA ALA A 65 -13.14 -9.08 7.55
C ALA A 65 -12.28 -9.93 6.60
N ALA A 66 -11.34 -9.31 5.90
CA ALA A 66 -10.41 -10.01 5.02
C ALA A 66 -9.47 -10.96 5.78
N HIS A 67 -9.01 -10.58 6.97
CA HIS A 67 -8.20 -11.45 7.82
C HIS A 67 -8.99 -12.65 8.36
N GLY A 68 -10.31 -12.52 8.50
CA GLY A 68 -11.20 -13.57 8.98
C GLY A 68 -11.71 -14.53 7.89
N LEU A 69 -11.31 -14.37 6.63
CA LEU A 69 -11.73 -15.29 5.57
C LEU A 69 -11.23 -16.69 5.83
N TYR A 70 -12.10 -17.68 5.58
CA TYR A 70 -11.69 -19.07 5.54
C TYR A 70 -10.72 -19.34 4.41
N TYR A 71 -9.78 -20.28 4.61
CA TYR A 71 -8.76 -20.57 3.59
C TYR A 71 -9.35 -21.02 2.24
N TRP A 72 -10.51 -21.69 2.24
CA TRP A 72 -11.19 -22.11 1.01
C TRP A 72 -11.86 -20.97 0.23
N ASP A 73 -12.02 -19.80 0.85
CA ASP A 73 -12.52 -18.59 0.22
C ASP A 73 -11.38 -17.68 -0.30
N VAL A 74 -10.16 -18.04 0.00
CA VAL A 74 -8.97 -17.30 -0.43
C VAL A 74 -8.47 -17.83 -1.77
N ALA A 75 -8.07 -16.93 -2.67
CA ALA A 75 -7.53 -17.29 -3.97
C ALA A 75 -6.26 -18.15 -3.82
N PRO A 76 -6.12 -19.23 -4.60
CA PRO A 76 -4.91 -20.06 -4.59
C PRO A 76 -3.66 -19.22 -4.83
N GLY A 77 -2.60 -19.46 -4.04
CA GLY A 77 -1.33 -18.75 -4.17
C GLY A 77 -1.31 -17.34 -3.58
N TRP A 78 -2.37 -16.90 -2.90
CA TRP A 78 -2.46 -15.57 -2.31
C TRP A 78 -1.29 -15.26 -1.36
N SER A 79 -0.84 -16.23 -0.59
CA SER A 79 0.29 -16.05 0.34
C SER A 79 1.57 -15.55 -0.33
N THR A 80 1.73 -15.79 -1.61
CA THR A 80 2.85 -15.31 -2.44
C THR A 80 2.46 -14.12 -3.32
N SER A 81 1.34 -14.21 -4.03
CA SER A 81 0.89 -13.18 -4.99
C SER A 81 0.51 -11.85 -4.35
N LYS A 82 0.17 -11.86 -3.05
CA LYS A 82 -0.21 -10.65 -2.32
C LYS A 82 0.86 -9.55 -2.34
N PHE A 83 2.14 -9.90 -2.40
CA PHE A 83 3.22 -8.92 -2.45
C PHE A 83 3.27 -8.18 -3.80
N ASP A 84 3.13 -8.91 -4.90
CA ASP A 84 3.07 -8.31 -6.24
C ASP A 84 1.81 -7.45 -6.40
N ARG A 85 0.70 -7.90 -5.84
CA ARG A 85 -0.53 -7.10 -5.84
C ARG A 85 -0.36 -5.81 -5.03
N MET A 86 0.21 -5.88 -3.83
CA MET A 86 0.48 -4.69 -3.04
C MET A 86 1.41 -3.72 -3.78
N ARG A 87 2.47 -4.22 -4.40
CA ARG A 87 3.39 -3.41 -5.21
C ARG A 87 2.64 -2.67 -6.32
N ALA A 88 1.77 -3.34 -7.06
CA ALA A 88 0.97 -2.74 -8.13
C ALA A 88 -0.04 -1.71 -7.61
N VAL A 89 -0.70 -1.99 -6.49
CA VAL A 89 -1.66 -1.09 -5.84
C VAL A 89 -0.97 0.18 -5.34
N LEU A 90 0.19 0.06 -4.70
CA LEU A 90 0.97 1.21 -4.25
C LEU A 90 1.43 2.07 -5.44
N ARG A 91 1.90 1.45 -6.53
CA ARG A 91 2.24 2.18 -7.74
C ARG A 91 1.05 2.96 -8.27
N ALA A 92 -0.13 2.36 -8.35
CA ALA A 92 -1.36 3.04 -8.76
C ALA A 92 -1.65 4.26 -7.88
N LYS A 93 -1.60 4.10 -6.56
CA LYS A 93 -1.85 5.18 -5.61
C LYS A 93 -0.91 6.36 -5.78
N PHE A 94 0.39 6.11 -5.81
CA PHE A 94 1.41 7.16 -5.83
C PHE A 94 1.69 7.74 -7.22
N THR A 95 1.23 7.12 -8.29
CA THR A 95 1.33 7.67 -9.64
C THR A 95 0.06 8.39 -10.10
N GLN A 96 -1.11 8.07 -9.54
CA GLN A 96 -2.36 8.74 -9.86
C GLN A 96 -2.55 10.07 -9.13
N HIS A 97 -1.83 10.31 -8.04
CA HIS A 97 -1.97 11.49 -7.18
C HIS A 97 -0.65 12.24 -7.05
N PRO A 98 -0.48 13.38 -7.75
CA PRO A 98 0.77 14.15 -7.72
C PRO A 98 1.22 14.58 -6.33
N ASP A 99 0.28 14.93 -5.44
CA ASP A 99 0.58 15.29 -4.06
C ASP A 99 1.15 14.12 -3.25
N LEU A 100 0.66 12.91 -3.48
CA LEU A 100 1.18 11.71 -2.82
C LEU A 100 2.54 11.29 -3.42
N PHE A 101 2.70 11.45 -4.72
CA PHE A 101 3.99 11.27 -5.37
C PHE A 101 5.06 12.17 -4.75
N GLU A 102 4.79 13.46 -4.66
CA GLU A 102 5.72 14.43 -4.06
C GLU A 102 6.02 14.12 -2.59
N LEU A 103 5.01 13.71 -1.83
CA LEU A 103 5.19 13.30 -0.45
C LEU A 103 6.16 12.12 -0.33
N LEU A 104 5.99 11.09 -1.17
CA LEU A 104 6.87 9.91 -1.16
C LEU A 104 8.30 10.26 -1.57
N ILE A 105 8.47 10.99 -2.67
CA ILE A 105 9.78 11.42 -3.14
C ILE A 105 10.47 12.33 -2.12
N GLY A 106 9.72 13.22 -1.47
CA GLY A 106 10.21 14.14 -0.45
C GLY A 106 10.78 13.46 0.80
N THR A 107 10.49 12.18 1.03
CA THR A 107 11.10 11.43 2.14
C THR A 107 12.59 11.14 1.95
N SER A 108 13.13 11.45 0.79
CA SER A 108 14.56 11.30 0.46
C SER A 108 15.08 9.87 0.70
N GLU A 109 16.07 9.69 1.54
CA GLU A 109 16.64 8.38 1.89
C GLU A 109 16.13 7.84 3.23
N ALA A 110 15.11 8.47 3.81
CA ALA A 110 14.57 8.01 5.08
C ALA A 110 14.05 6.58 5.01
N ARG A 111 14.30 5.82 6.04
CA ARG A 111 13.67 4.51 6.22
C ARG A 111 12.18 4.71 6.53
N LEU A 112 11.31 4.05 5.79
CA LEU A 112 9.87 4.13 5.98
C LEU A 112 9.40 2.89 6.75
N VAL A 113 8.67 3.10 7.84
CA VAL A 113 8.24 2.01 8.73
C VAL A 113 6.76 2.12 9.06
N GLU A 114 5.99 1.08 8.76
CA GLU A 114 4.66 0.95 9.31
C GLU A 114 4.77 0.51 10.78
N ALA A 115 4.57 1.44 11.69
CA ALA A 115 4.77 1.25 13.13
C ALA A 115 3.47 0.79 13.82
N ALA A 116 3.15 -0.48 13.68
CA ALA A 116 1.93 -1.06 14.24
C ALA A 116 1.97 -1.13 15.77
N THR A 117 0.80 -1.05 16.40
CA THR A 117 0.65 -1.03 17.85
C THR A 117 0.17 -2.36 18.44
N VAL A 118 -0.46 -3.21 17.63
CA VAL A 118 -0.94 -4.51 18.05
C VAL A 118 -0.01 -5.60 17.54
N ASP A 119 0.44 -6.46 18.44
CA ASP A 119 1.36 -7.54 18.10
C ASP A 119 0.59 -8.76 17.55
N ASN A 120 0.69 -8.95 16.25
CA ASN A 120 0.17 -10.11 15.53
C ASN A 120 0.98 -10.37 14.26
N GLU A 121 0.76 -11.52 13.63
CA GLU A 121 1.52 -11.92 12.42
C GLU A 121 1.33 -10.95 11.25
N VAL A 122 0.14 -10.40 11.06
CA VAL A 122 -0.16 -9.46 9.97
C VAL A 122 0.63 -8.18 10.15
N ASN A 123 0.64 -7.62 11.35
CA ASN A 123 1.36 -6.39 11.65
C ASN A 123 2.89 -6.60 11.62
N ARG A 124 3.38 -7.77 12.00
CA ARG A 124 4.81 -8.12 11.87
C ARG A 124 5.23 -8.38 10.42
N LEU A 125 4.30 -8.77 9.57
CA LEU A 125 4.58 -8.94 8.14
C LEU A 125 4.66 -7.58 7.43
N TRP A 126 3.62 -6.76 7.57
CA TRP A 126 3.49 -5.50 6.83
C TRP A 126 4.21 -4.33 7.49
N GLY A 127 4.40 -4.38 8.79
CA GLY A 127 5.07 -3.35 9.57
C GLY A 127 6.04 -3.93 10.60
N GLU A 128 6.28 -3.12 11.61
CA GLU A 128 7.02 -3.48 12.82
C GLU A 128 6.17 -3.22 14.05
N VAL A 129 6.27 -4.10 15.03
CA VAL A 129 5.71 -3.92 16.37
C VAL A 129 6.88 -3.84 17.35
N ASN A 130 7.02 -2.74 18.06
CA ASN A 130 8.16 -2.48 18.95
C ASN A 130 9.54 -2.70 18.27
N GLY A 131 9.63 -2.30 17.00
CA GLY A 131 10.86 -2.43 16.21
C GLY A 131 11.11 -3.83 15.64
N VAL A 132 10.16 -4.75 15.75
CA VAL A 132 10.28 -6.14 15.26
C VAL A 132 9.24 -6.43 14.20
N GLY A 133 9.68 -6.86 13.01
CA GLY A 133 8.82 -7.22 11.90
C GLY A 133 9.55 -7.12 10.56
N ARG A 134 8.89 -7.60 9.51
CA ARG A 134 9.43 -7.56 8.14
C ARG A 134 9.23 -6.20 7.46
N ASN A 135 8.30 -5.40 7.93
CA ASN A 135 8.02 -4.07 7.38
C ASN A 135 7.79 -4.06 5.86
N MET A 136 7.06 -5.04 5.33
CA MET A 136 6.89 -5.18 3.88
C MET A 136 6.24 -3.98 3.23
N LEU A 137 5.32 -3.29 3.91
CA LEU A 137 4.74 -2.06 3.36
C LEU A 137 5.80 -0.96 3.23
N GLY A 138 6.60 -0.75 4.26
CA GLY A 138 7.70 0.22 4.20
C GLY A 138 8.75 -0.15 3.15
N GLU A 139 9.11 -1.42 3.03
CA GLU A 139 10.04 -1.90 2.00
C GLU A 139 9.51 -1.64 0.59
N LEU A 140 8.24 -1.97 0.30
CA LEU A 140 7.63 -1.73 -0.99
C LEU A 140 7.49 -0.24 -1.32
N LEU A 141 7.22 0.60 -0.33
CA LEU A 141 7.21 2.05 -0.51
C LEU A 141 8.62 2.59 -0.85
N MET A 142 9.65 2.10 -0.20
CA MET A 142 11.04 2.48 -0.49
C MET A 142 11.48 2.01 -1.88
N GLU A 143 11.11 0.79 -2.29
CA GLU A 143 11.34 0.28 -3.65
C GLU A 143 10.65 1.20 -4.69
N LEU A 144 9.37 1.49 -4.49
CA LEU A 144 8.60 2.35 -5.38
C LEU A 144 9.21 3.75 -5.47
N ARG A 145 9.62 4.32 -4.34
CA ARG A 145 10.30 5.62 -4.30
C ARG A 145 11.55 5.64 -5.18
N ALA A 146 12.36 4.60 -5.11
CA ALA A 146 13.56 4.49 -5.93
C ALA A 146 13.21 4.40 -7.43
N GLU A 147 12.25 3.55 -7.81
CA GLU A 147 11.81 3.41 -9.20
C GLU A 147 11.26 4.73 -9.77
N LEU A 148 10.44 5.44 -9.00
CA LEU A 148 9.83 6.70 -9.44
C LEU A 148 10.87 7.82 -9.62
N ARG A 149 11.91 7.85 -8.79
CA ARG A 149 13.02 8.79 -8.96
C ARG A 149 13.81 8.54 -10.24
N ASP A 150 14.09 7.29 -10.53
CA ASP A 150 14.85 6.93 -11.74
C ASP A 150 14.05 7.31 -12.99
N GLN A 151 12.73 7.09 -13.00
CA GLN A 151 11.86 7.47 -14.11
C GLN A 151 11.77 9.00 -14.30
N ASP A 152 11.74 9.77 -13.22
CA ASP A 152 11.69 11.23 -13.25
C ASP A 152 13.03 11.79 -13.80
N ALA A 153 14.16 11.26 -13.34
CA ALA A 153 15.49 11.63 -13.84
C ALA A 153 15.68 11.33 -15.33
N ASP A 154 15.17 10.20 -15.82
CA ASP A 154 15.22 9.85 -17.23
C ASP A 154 14.37 10.80 -18.09
N SER A 155 13.18 11.19 -17.60
CA SER A 155 12.30 12.14 -18.28
C SER A 155 12.96 13.52 -18.45
N ASP A 156 13.62 14.03 -17.42
CA ASP A 156 14.34 15.30 -17.46
C ASP A 156 15.53 15.27 -18.42
N THR A 157 16.20 14.13 -18.56
CA THR A 157 17.33 13.95 -19.49
C THR A 157 16.88 14.03 -20.95
N TYR A 158 15.70 13.50 -21.29
CA TYR A 158 15.16 13.58 -22.65
C TYR A 158 14.71 15.00 -23.04
N ILE A 159 14.22 15.79 -22.08
CA ILE A 159 13.81 17.18 -22.32
C ILE A 159 15.03 18.06 -22.61
N THR A 160 16.12 17.91 -21.86
CA THR A 160 17.35 18.67 -22.06
C THR A 160 18.13 18.28 -23.33
N ALA A 161 17.93 17.10 -23.87
CA ALA A 161 18.58 16.66 -25.11
C ALA A 161 17.84 17.11 -26.40
N ALA A 162 16.62 17.67 -26.25
CA ALA A 162 15.78 18.13 -27.35
C ALA A 162 15.85 19.66 -27.59
N GLU A 163 16.64 20.43 -26.79
CA GLU A 163 16.99 21.84 -26.98
C GLU A 163 18.35 21.99 -27.65
#